data_25abc27ade0ecbd19fcebeba4ba1ef28
#
_entry.id   25abc27ade0ecbd19fcebeba4ba1ef28
#
_cell.length_a   1.000
_cell.length_b   1.000
_cell.length_c   1.000
_cell.angle_alpha   90.00
_cell.angle_beta   90.00
_cell.angle_gamma   90.00
#
_symmetry.space_group_name_H-M   'P 1'
#
loop_
_entity.id
_entity.type
_entity.pdbx_description
1 polymer ?
#
loop_
_entity_poly.entity_id
_entity_poly.type
_entity_poly.pdbx_seq_one_letter_code
_entity_poly.pdbx_strand_id
1 'polypeptide(L)'
;MGKLLAPKATFKTRVQVNDNYDWKDLTTDQIFANKRVVVVSLPGAFTPTCTTFQLPGFDSKYGEFKALGIDEVYCASVNDSFVMNAWFRQLQIQNVKPIPDGNGDFTRKMGFLCEKKPNGFGERSWRYVIIVNNGEIERIFEEDGFEDNVPVNEDPYVETTPEVILNYIKGGN
;
A
#
# COMPACT_ATOMS: atom_id res chain seq x y z
N MET A 1 -12.87 -24.13 -0.27
CA MET A 1 -12.48 -22.98 -1.09
C MET A 1 -10.96 -22.85 -1.09
N GLY A 2 -10.38 -22.54 -2.25
CA GLY A 2 -8.95 -22.33 -2.37
C GLY A 2 -8.49 -21.08 -1.61
N LYS A 3 -7.22 -21.07 -1.23
CA LYS A 3 -6.59 -19.90 -0.60
C LYS A 3 -6.36 -18.80 -1.61
N LEU A 4 -6.62 -17.54 -1.23
CA LEU A 4 -6.31 -16.38 -2.05
C LEU A 4 -4.88 -15.93 -1.73
N LEU A 5 -3.97 -16.15 -2.66
CA LEU A 5 -2.56 -15.80 -2.49
C LEU A 5 -2.28 -14.40 -3.03
N ALA A 6 -1.40 -13.67 -2.33
CA ALA A 6 -0.89 -12.42 -2.85
C ALA A 6 -0.11 -12.69 -4.15
N PRO A 7 -0.33 -11.90 -5.21
CA PRO A 7 0.35 -12.13 -6.48
C PRO A 7 1.85 -11.88 -6.38
N LYS A 8 2.60 -12.57 -7.23
CA LYS A 8 4.06 -12.43 -7.30
C LYS A 8 4.44 -11.18 -8.09
N ALA A 9 5.30 -10.37 -7.53
CA ALA A 9 5.84 -9.19 -8.19
C ALA A 9 7.23 -8.87 -7.64
N THR A 10 8.01 -8.14 -8.44
CA THR A 10 9.31 -7.61 -8.04
C THR A 10 9.28 -6.11 -8.20
N PHE A 11 9.64 -5.39 -7.15
CA PHE A 11 9.65 -3.94 -7.13
C PHE A 11 11.09 -3.43 -7.23
N LYS A 12 11.32 -2.45 -8.12
CA LYS A 12 12.62 -1.79 -8.26
C LYS A 12 12.72 -0.70 -7.20
N THR A 13 13.63 -0.86 -6.24
CA THR A 13 13.80 0.09 -5.16
C THR A 13 15.17 0.74 -5.19
N ARG A 14 15.24 1.94 -4.61
CA ARG A 14 16.48 2.68 -4.37
C ARG A 14 16.70 2.71 -2.86
N VAL A 15 17.80 2.13 -2.41
CA VAL A 15 18.13 2.06 -1.00
C VAL A 15 19.46 2.74 -0.72
N GLN A 16 19.61 3.28 0.47
CA GLN A 16 20.87 3.88 0.89
C GLN A 16 21.86 2.77 1.25
N VAL A 17 23.03 2.83 0.61
CA VAL A 17 24.16 1.93 0.89
C VAL A 17 25.36 2.82 1.18
N ASN A 18 25.78 2.88 2.45
CA ASN A 18 26.78 3.83 2.94
C ASN A 18 26.35 5.27 2.63
N ASP A 19 27.18 6.05 1.92
CA ASP A 19 26.88 7.44 1.56
C ASP A 19 26.19 7.57 0.20
N ASN A 20 25.87 6.45 -0.46
CA ASN A 20 25.27 6.41 -1.80
C ASN A 20 23.95 5.68 -1.80
N TYR A 21 23.21 5.84 -2.90
CA TYR A 21 22.00 5.07 -3.17
C TYR A 21 22.27 4.05 -4.27
N ASP A 22 21.71 2.87 -4.13
CA ASP A 22 21.85 1.80 -5.12
C ASP A 22 20.48 1.14 -5.38
N TRP A 23 20.40 0.46 -6.52
CA TRP A 23 19.23 -0.33 -6.86
C TRP A 23 19.20 -1.62 -6.05
N LYS A 24 18.00 -1.97 -5.58
CA LYS A 24 17.75 -3.23 -4.91
C LYS A 24 16.36 -3.72 -5.27
N ASP A 25 16.28 -4.99 -5.69
CA ASP A 25 14.97 -5.61 -5.93
C ASP A 25 14.32 -6.00 -4.61
N LEU A 26 13.03 -5.70 -4.50
CA LEU A 26 12.18 -6.12 -3.39
C LEU A 26 11.10 -7.04 -3.96
N THR A 27 11.04 -8.28 -3.50
CA THR A 27 10.06 -9.25 -3.97
C THR A 27 8.89 -9.39 -3.01
N THR A 28 7.74 -9.82 -3.53
CA THR A 28 6.58 -10.14 -2.68
C THR A 28 6.89 -11.25 -1.68
N ASP A 29 7.74 -12.21 -2.02
CA ASP A 29 8.17 -13.24 -1.07
C ASP A 29 8.94 -12.63 0.11
N GLN A 30 9.81 -11.67 -0.14
CA GLN A 30 10.53 -10.96 0.94
C GLN A 30 9.59 -10.15 1.84
N ILE A 31 8.52 -9.61 1.26
CA ILE A 31 7.53 -8.83 2.02
C ILE A 31 6.67 -9.74 2.89
N PHE A 32 6.21 -10.87 2.36
CA PHE A 32 5.13 -11.65 2.95
C PHE A 32 5.54 -12.95 3.63
N ALA A 33 6.68 -13.55 3.26
CA ALA A 33 7.04 -14.88 3.77
C ALA A 33 7.21 -14.88 5.29
N ASN A 34 6.47 -15.76 5.98
CA ASN A 34 6.52 -15.96 7.43
C ASN A 34 6.18 -14.71 8.24
N LYS A 35 5.35 -13.82 7.66
CA LYS A 35 4.95 -12.57 8.31
C LYS A 35 3.46 -12.34 8.14
N ARG A 36 2.87 -11.62 9.11
CA ARG A 36 1.54 -11.03 8.97
C ARG A 36 1.70 -9.54 8.73
N VAL A 37 1.28 -9.09 7.56
CA VAL A 37 1.62 -7.76 7.03
C VAL A 37 0.36 -7.02 6.61
N VAL A 38 0.32 -5.72 6.87
CA VAL A 38 -0.70 -4.81 6.34
C VAL A 38 -0.08 -4.06 5.17
N VAL A 39 -0.74 -4.08 4.01
CA VAL A 39 -0.37 -3.27 2.85
C VAL A 39 -1.48 -2.27 2.56
N VAL A 40 -1.13 -1.00 2.66
CA VAL A 40 -2.00 0.13 2.33
C VAL A 40 -1.70 0.55 0.91
N SER A 41 -2.67 0.44 0.01
CA SER A 41 -2.52 0.84 -1.39
C SER A 41 -3.39 2.05 -1.67
N LEU A 42 -2.83 3.01 -2.40
CA LEU A 42 -3.46 4.32 -2.58
C LEU A 42 -3.14 4.92 -3.95
N PRO A 43 -3.92 5.92 -4.41
CA PRO A 43 -3.79 6.47 -5.77
C PRO A 43 -2.49 7.20 -6.07
N GLY A 44 -1.78 7.73 -5.08
CA GLY A 44 -0.49 8.31 -5.43
C GLY A 44 0.18 9.13 -4.34
N ALA A 45 1.51 9.11 -4.39
CA ALA A 45 2.36 9.99 -3.61
C ALA A 45 2.04 11.45 -3.90
N PHE A 46 2.11 12.30 -2.88
CA PHE A 46 1.84 13.75 -2.93
C PHE A 46 0.40 14.15 -3.25
N THR A 47 -0.51 13.20 -3.45
CA THR A 47 -1.93 13.52 -3.64
C THR A 47 -2.60 13.86 -2.30
N PRO A 48 -3.70 14.67 -2.28
CA PRO A 48 -4.18 15.27 -1.03
C PRO A 48 -4.55 14.30 0.09
N THR A 49 -5.47 13.35 -0.15
CA THR A 49 -5.95 12.42 0.88
C THR A 49 -4.83 11.48 1.36
N CYS A 50 -4.04 10.97 0.42
CA CYS A 50 -2.92 10.07 0.72
C CYS A 50 -1.87 10.75 1.60
N THR A 51 -1.58 12.01 1.33
CA THR A 51 -0.55 12.80 2.01
C THR A 51 -1.02 13.35 3.34
N THR A 52 -2.27 13.85 3.41
CA THR A 52 -2.77 14.55 4.59
C THR A 52 -3.24 13.57 5.67
N PHE A 53 -3.88 12.48 5.29
CA PHE A 53 -4.55 11.60 6.26
C PHE A 53 -4.02 10.17 6.26
N GLN A 54 -3.96 9.52 5.10
CA GLN A 54 -3.81 8.07 5.05
C GLN A 54 -2.42 7.61 5.50
N LEU A 55 -1.36 7.98 4.81
CA LEU A 55 -0.02 7.52 5.15
C LEU A 55 0.42 7.97 6.54
N PRO A 56 0.27 9.26 6.92
CA PRO A 56 0.59 9.67 8.29
C PRO A 56 -0.23 8.96 9.36
N GLY A 57 -1.50 8.67 9.06
CA GLY A 57 -2.38 7.94 9.98
C GLY A 57 -1.89 6.54 10.29
N PHE A 58 -1.49 5.78 9.26
CA PHE A 58 -0.93 4.44 9.47
C PHE A 58 0.43 4.50 10.17
N ASP A 59 1.26 5.46 9.84
CA ASP A 59 2.56 5.61 10.48
C ASP A 59 2.43 5.90 11.97
N SER A 60 1.52 6.80 12.35
CA SER A 60 1.28 7.14 13.77
C SER A 60 0.71 5.97 14.57
N LYS A 61 0.00 5.05 13.93
CA LYS A 61 -0.61 3.86 14.54
C LYS A 61 0.26 2.61 14.43
N TYR A 62 1.45 2.71 13.88
CA TYR A 62 2.33 1.55 13.65
C TYR A 62 2.55 0.71 14.91
N GLY A 63 2.78 1.36 16.05
CA GLY A 63 2.97 0.67 17.33
C GLY A 63 1.75 -0.15 17.75
N GLU A 64 0.54 0.34 17.48
CA GLU A 64 -0.69 -0.39 17.77
C GLU A 64 -0.82 -1.63 16.88
N PHE A 65 -0.46 -1.53 15.59
CA PHE A 65 -0.41 -2.69 14.69
C PHE A 65 0.58 -3.73 15.18
N LYS A 66 1.77 -3.30 15.60
CA LYS A 66 2.79 -4.22 16.14
C LYS A 66 2.30 -4.95 17.38
N ALA A 67 1.64 -4.24 18.29
CA ALA A 67 1.10 -4.81 19.51
C ALA A 67 0.01 -5.88 19.24
N LEU A 68 -0.65 -5.81 18.09
CA LEU A 68 -1.70 -6.76 17.69
C LEU A 68 -1.16 -7.90 16.80
N GLY A 69 0.16 -8.06 16.69
CA GLY A 69 0.76 -9.18 15.96
C GLY A 69 1.03 -8.92 14.48
N ILE A 70 0.93 -7.68 14.04
CA ILE A 70 1.32 -7.30 12.67
C ILE A 70 2.85 -7.11 12.66
N ASP A 71 3.53 -7.84 11.79
CA ASP A 71 4.99 -7.79 11.71
C ASP A 71 5.48 -6.52 11.00
N GLU A 72 4.73 -6.05 9.99
CA GLU A 72 5.13 -4.88 9.22
C GLU A 72 3.93 -4.20 8.56
N VAL A 73 4.05 -2.90 8.31
CA VAL A 73 3.06 -2.10 7.57
C VAL A 73 3.77 -1.46 6.38
N TYR A 74 3.22 -1.70 5.18
CA TYR A 74 3.72 -1.14 3.93
C TYR A 74 2.69 -0.20 3.30
N CYS A 75 3.19 0.75 2.53
CA CYS A 75 2.35 1.61 1.67
C CYS A 75 2.78 1.42 0.22
N ALA A 76 1.85 0.96 -0.61
CA ALA A 76 2.06 0.74 -2.04
C ALA A 76 1.40 1.83 -2.87
N SER A 77 2.05 2.22 -3.94
CA SER A 77 1.50 3.17 -4.91
C SER A 77 2.11 2.91 -6.28
N VAL A 78 1.37 3.27 -7.34
CA VAL A 78 1.88 3.24 -8.71
C VAL A 78 2.74 4.48 -8.92
N ASN A 79 3.88 4.49 -8.25
CA ASN A 79 4.93 5.50 -8.31
C ASN A 79 6.28 4.78 -8.20
N ASP A 80 7.29 5.37 -8.80
CA ASP A 80 8.65 4.82 -8.72
C ASP A 80 9.29 5.05 -7.35
N SER A 81 10.44 4.44 -7.15
CA SER A 81 11.15 4.52 -5.87
C SER A 81 11.67 5.91 -5.54
N PHE A 82 12.05 6.71 -6.55
CA PHE A 82 12.50 8.08 -6.32
C PHE A 82 11.37 8.93 -5.72
N VAL A 83 10.19 8.82 -6.32
CA VAL A 83 8.99 9.56 -5.86
C VAL A 83 8.57 9.08 -4.47
N MET A 84 8.51 7.76 -4.26
CA MET A 84 8.11 7.22 -2.96
C MET A 84 9.08 7.61 -1.85
N ASN A 85 10.39 7.53 -2.10
CA ASN A 85 11.40 7.94 -1.12
C ASN A 85 11.30 9.44 -0.78
N ALA A 86 11.10 10.29 -1.79
CA ALA A 86 10.95 11.73 -1.58
C ALA A 86 9.69 12.04 -0.75
N TRP A 87 8.59 11.37 -1.07
CA TRP A 87 7.32 11.56 -0.37
C TRP A 87 7.40 11.13 1.10
N PHE A 88 7.96 9.94 1.37
CA PHE A 88 8.15 9.45 2.73
C PHE A 88 9.06 10.39 3.54
N ARG A 89 10.11 10.88 2.93
CA ARG A 89 11.04 11.83 3.57
C ARG A 89 10.36 13.16 3.88
N GLN A 90 9.57 13.70 2.95
CA GLN A 90 8.85 14.95 3.16
C GLN A 90 7.84 14.83 4.30
N LEU A 91 7.15 13.70 4.41
CA LEU A 91 6.18 13.45 5.47
C LEU A 91 6.83 12.99 6.78
N GLN A 92 8.15 12.81 6.80
CA GLN A 92 8.89 12.33 7.97
C GLN A 92 8.36 10.98 8.48
N ILE A 93 8.03 10.06 7.56
CA ILE A 93 7.53 8.74 7.92
C ILE A 93 8.62 7.96 8.65
N GLN A 94 8.30 7.40 9.80
CA GLN A 94 9.25 6.74 10.69
C GLN A 94 9.22 5.21 10.56
N ASN A 95 8.06 4.62 10.31
CA ASN A 95 7.86 3.20 10.50
C ASN A 95 7.32 2.48 9.27
N VAL A 96 6.32 3.04 8.59
CA VAL A 96 5.74 2.46 7.39
C VAL A 96 6.79 2.40 6.29
N LYS A 97 6.82 1.30 5.53
CA LYS A 97 7.80 1.08 4.46
C LYS A 97 7.14 1.24 3.10
N PRO A 98 7.83 1.80 2.11
CA PRO A 98 7.27 1.96 0.77
C PRO A 98 7.34 0.70 -0.07
N ILE A 99 6.31 0.50 -0.90
CA ILE A 99 6.33 -0.45 -2.01
C ILE A 99 6.14 0.37 -3.29
N PRO A 100 7.21 0.64 -4.04
CA PRO A 100 7.12 1.41 -5.28
C PRO A 100 6.70 0.50 -6.44
N ASP A 101 5.38 0.45 -6.68
CA ASP A 101 4.82 -0.33 -7.79
C ASP A 101 4.76 0.52 -9.06
N GLY A 102 5.91 1.06 -9.47
CA GLY A 102 5.99 2.01 -10.58
C GLY A 102 5.50 1.46 -11.91
N ASN A 103 5.64 0.17 -12.14
CA ASN A 103 5.13 -0.49 -13.34
C ASN A 103 3.65 -0.89 -13.24
N GLY A 104 3.02 -0.73 -12.09
CA GLY A 104 1.64 -1.12 -11.85
C GLY A 104 1.40 -2.62 -11.88
N ASP A 105 2.45 -3.43 -11.84
CA ASP A 105 2.36 -4.88 -12.01
C ASP A 105 1.59 -5.54 -10.85
N PHE A 106 1.95 -5.24 -9.63
CA PHE A 106 1.26 -5.76 -8.45
C PHE A 106 -0.19 -5.26 -8.39
N THR A 107 -0.38 -3.97 -8.63
CA THR A 107 -1.71 -3.34 -8.63
C THR A 107 -2.63 -3.99 -9.68
N ARG A 108 -2.10 -4.24 -10.89
CA ARG A 108 -2.85 -4.90 -11.96
C ARG A 108 -3.21 -6.34 -11.57
N LYS A 109 -2.26 -7.09 -11.03
CA LYS A 109 -2.49 -8.48 -10.60
C LYS A 109 -3.46 -8.60 -9.44
N MET A 110 -3.51 -7.59 -8.57
CA MET A 110 -4.51 -7.50 -7.50
C MET A 110 -5.91 -7.17 -8.04
N GLY A 111 -6.02 -6.69 -9.28
CA GLY A 111 -7.30 -6.28 -9.86
C GLY A 111 -7.74 -4.87 -9.48
N PHE A 112 -6.82 -4.03 -9.02
CA PHE A 112 -7.13 -2.69 -8.52
C PHE A 112 -6.51 -1.55 -9.33
N LEU A 113 -5.99 -1.85 -10.54
CA LEU A 113 -5.50 -0.79 -11.42
C LEU A 113 -6.69 -0.03 -11.98
N CYS A 114 -6.67 1.29 -11.86
CA CYS A 114 -7.76 2.15 -12.33
C CYS A 114 -7.22 3.35 -13.10
N GLU A 115 -8.05 3.91 -13.97
CA GLU A 115 -7.71 5.13 -14.70
C GLU A 115 -8.13 6.37 -13.91
N LYS A 116 -7.16 7.19 -13.53
CA LYS A 116 -7.39 8.47 -12.86
C LYS A 116 -7.20 9.64 -13.83
N LYS A 117 -7.62 9.45 -15.09
CA LYS A 117 -7.53 10.49 -16.13
C LYS A 117 -8.23 11.80 -15.77
N PRO A 118 -9.43 11.79 -15.14
CA PRO A 118 -10.06 13.04 -14.75
C PRO A 118 -9.21 13.92 -13.82
N ASN A 119 -8.30 13.29 -13.05
CA ASN A 119 -7.37 13.99 -12.17
C ASN A 119 -6.02 14.29 -12.84
N GLY A 120 -5.80 13.82 -14.07
CA GLY A 120 -4.51 13.94 -14.74
C GLY A 120 -3.46 12.97 -14.23
N PHE A 121 -3.85 11.90 -13.53
CA PHE A 121 -2.91 10.97 -12.92
C PHE A 121 -2.54 9.78 -13.81
N GLY A 122 -3.33 9.50 -14.85
CA GLY A 122 -3.16 8.29 -15.64
C GLY A 122 -3.60 7.04 -14.87
N GLU A 123 -2.88 5.93 -15.08
CA GLU A 123 -3.17 4.68 -14.38
C GLU A 123 -2.60 4.69 -12.97
N ARG A 124 -3.45 4.39 -11.99
CA ARG A 124 -3.10 4.37 -10.56
C ARG A 124 -3.77 3.20 -9.87
N SER A 125 -3.42 2.97 -8.61
CA SER A 125 -4.12 2.02 -7.76
C SER A 125 -5.41 2.64 -7.23
N TRP A 126 -6.48 1.83 -7.20
CA TRP A 126 -7.61 2.15 -6.34
C TRP A 126 -7.17 2.12 -4.86
N ARG A 127 -7.93 2.75 -3.98
CA ARG A 127 -7.61 2.78 -2.55
C ARG A 127 -8.12 1.51 -1.88
N TYR A 128 -7.20 0.69 -1.39
CA TYR A 128 -7.55 -0.54 -0.67
C TYR A 128 -6.47 -0.86 0.37
N VAL A 129 -6.82 -1.71 1.32
CA VAL A 129 -5.86 -2.26 2.30
C VAL A 129 -6.04 -3.77 2.32
N ILE A 130 -4.93 -4.49 2.37
CA ILE A 130 -4.96 -5.94 2.56
C ILE A 130 -4.19 -6.33 3.81
N ILE A 131 -4.67 -7.39 4.46
CA ILE A 131 -3.92 -8.09 5.49
C ILE A 131 -3.48 -9.41 4.87
N VAL A 132 -2.17 -9.66 4.88
CA VAL A 132 -1.57 -10.85 4.28
C VAL A 132 -0.84 -11.62 5.38
N ASN A 133 -1.16 -12.91 5.52
CA ASN A 133 -0.54 -13.79 6.49
C ASN A 133 0.23 -14.89 5.76
N ASN A 134 1.55 -14.84 5.83
CA ASN A 134 2.45 -15.77 5.15
C ASN A 134 2.08 -15.95 3.65
N GLY A 135 1.87 -14.84 2.94
CA GLY A 135 1.54 -14.83 1.51
C GLY A 135 0.07 -15.08 1.19
N GLU A 136 -0.76 -15.42 2.14
CA GLU A 136 -2.20 -15.62 1.96
C GLU A 136 -2.96 -14.36 2.35
N ILE A 137 -3.82 -13.86 1.45
CA ILE A 137 -4.64 -12.68 1.72
C ILE A 137 -5.74 -13.07 2.70
N GLU A 138 -5.64 -12.54 3.91
CA GLU A 138 -6.59 -12.80 5.00
C GLU A 138 -7.86 -11.96 4.82
N ARG A 139 -7.72 -10.69 4.45
CA ARG A 139 -8.82 -9.74 4.32
C ARG A 139 -8.46 -8.64 3.32
N ILE A 140 -9.46 -8.19 2.56
CA ILE A 140 -9.37 -7.02 1.67
C ILE A 140 -10.38 -5.99 2.14
N PHE A 141 -9.91 -4.75 2.34
CA PHE A 141 -10.74 -3.57 2.59
C PHE A 141 -10.62 -2.67 1.37
N GLU A 142 -11.72 -2.36 0.72
CA GLU A 142 -11.68 -1.49 -0.46
C GLU A 142 -12.70 -0.36 -0.32
N GLU A 143 -12.35 0.82 -0.84
CA GLU A 143 -13.29 1.93 -0.91
C GLU A 143 -14.34 1.65 -1.97
N ASP A 144 -15.56 2.11 -1.74
CA ASP A 144 -16.66 1.95 -2.68
C ASP A 144 -16.43 2.81 -3.93
N GLY A 145 -17.01 2.39 -5.05
CA GLY A 145 -17.00 3.18 -6.28
C GLY A 145 -15.93 2.77 -7.30
N PHE A 146 -15.17 1.71 -7.04
CA PHE A 146 -14.23 1.18 -8.02
C PHE A 146 -14.97 0.53 -9.19
N GLU A 147 -14.65 0.97 -10.41
CA GLU A 147 -15.14 0.35 -11.63
C GLU A 147 -13.96 0.10 -12.57
N ASP A 148 -13.79 -1.15 -12.95
CA ASP A 148 -12.71 -1.56 -13.83
C ASP A 148 -12.84 -0.90 -15.21
N ASN A 149 -11.73 -0.35 -15.72
CA ASN A 149 -11.62 0.30 -17.03
C ASN A 149 -12.50 1.55 -17.22
N VAL A 150 -13.03 2.11 -16.16
CA VAL A 150 -13.77 3.39 -16.21
C VAL A 150 -12.93 4.48 -15.56
N PRO A 151 -12.76 5.65 -16.21
CA PRO A 151 -12.06 6.76 -15.55
C PRO A 151 -12.76 7.21 -14.28
N VAL A 152 -12.01 7.27 -13.18
CA VAL A 152 -12.56 7.55 -11.84
C VAL A 152 -11.94 8.81 -11.28
N ASN A 153 -12.76 9.79 -10.92
CA ASN A 153 -12.32 11.01 -10.22
C ASN A 153 -12.62 10.97 -8.73
N GLU A 154 -13.39 9.98 -8.29
CA GLU A 154 -13.71 9.83 -6.86
C GLU A 154 -12.47 9.44 -6.06
N ASP A 155 -12.40 9.90 -4.82
CA ASP A 155 -11.31 9.62 -3.92
C ASP A 155 -11.82 9.37 -2.48
N PRO A 156 -12.65 8.31 -2.31
CA PRO A 156 -13.23 8.03 -0.99
C PRO A 156 -12.18 7.55 0.01
N TYR A 157 -12.40 7.86 1.29
CA TYR A 157 -11.53 7.44 2.39
C TYR A 157 -12.36 7.18 3.65
N VAL A 158 -13.01 6.02 3.71
CA VAL A 158 -13.91 5.59 4.80
C VAL A 158 -13.55 4.18 5.27
N GLU A 159 -13.41 3.25 4.33
CA GLU A 159 -13.24 1.83 4.61
C GLU A 159 -11.79 1.41 4.87
N THR A 160 -10.82 2.26 4.53
CA THR A 160 -9.40 1.95 4.58
C THR A 160 -8.61 2.80 5.56
N THR A 161 -9.29 3.33 6.59
CA THR A 161 -8.64 4.09 7.65
C THR A 161 -7.90 3.14 8.60
N PRO A 162 -6.84 3.61 9.30
CA PRO A 162 -6.16 2.76 10.26
C PRO A 162 -7.08 2.27 11.38
N GLU A 163 -8.08 3.07 11.77
CA GLU A 163 -9.06 2.71 12.80
C GLU A 163 -9.91 1.51 12.37
N VAL A 164 -10.37 1.49 11.13
CA VAL A 164 -11.16 0.36 10.57
C VAL A 164 -10.32 -0.92 10.59
N ILE A 165 -9.07 -0.84 10.15
CA ILE A 165 -8.18 -2.00 10.09
C ILE A 165 -7.85 -2.51 11.50
N LEU A 166 -7.51 -1.61 12.42
CA LEU A 166 -7.21 -1.95 13.81
C LEU A 166 -8.42 -2.62 14.48
N ASN A 167 -9.62 -2.07 14.24
CA ASN A 167 -10.84 -2.63 14.80
C ASN A 167 -11.07 -4.09 14.34
N TYR A 168 -10.86 -4.35 13.05
CA TYR A 168 -10.94 -5.72 12.52
C TYR A 168 -9.93 -6.65 13.20
N ILE A 169 -8.67 -6.24 13.33
CA ILE A 169 -7.61 -7.06 13.93
C ILE A 169 -7.92 -7.36 15.39
N LYS A 170 -8.55 -6.42 16.12
CA LYS A 170 -8.98 -6.61 17.52
C LYS A 170 -10.16 -7.58 17.65
N GLY A 171 -10.70 -8.11 16.56
CA GLY A 171 -11.84 -9.02 16.55
C GLY A 171 -13.18 -8.33 16.33
N GLY A 172 -13.18 -7.06 15.89
CA GLY A 172 -14.37 -6.35 15.44
C GLY A 172 -14.80 -6.75 14.02
N ASN A 173 -15.96 -6.26 13.59
CA ASN A 173 -16.50 -6.53 12.25
C ASN A 173 -16.10 -5.43 11.26
#